data_fc95910aad5c1ed27ace25453ee8cbc8
#
_entry.id   fc95910aad5c1ed27ace25453ee8cbc8
#
_cell.length_a   1.000
_cell.length_b   1.000
_cell.length_c   1.000
_cell.angle_alpha   90.00
_cell.angle_beta   90.00
_cell.angle_gamma   90.00
#
_symmetry.space_group_name_H-M   'P 1'
#
loop_
_entity.id
_entity.type
_entity.pdbx_description
1 polymer ?
#
loop_
_entity_poly.entity_id
_entity_poly.type
_entity_poly.pdbx_seq_one_letter_code
_entity_poly.pdbx_strand_id
1 'polypeptide(L)'
;MKYIIMCGGEYHEEQPRWLRAIRGEAIAEHTIRLLRENGIEDIAVSSLDPRLEALGVPRLVHDNRYVCNDKSTCWMDAFYPMVEPVCYLYGDVYYSEYAIETIVKYRTDDIMYFASAYPYADGYVKHWEEPFAFKVEDTHFFRRAVEITKEYNARGMFNRDAISWELWQVIKGTPLNVVEQNYFVINDYTCDIDTDEEAQRLEEFLK
;
A
#
# COMPACT_ATOMS: atom_id res chain seq x y z
N MET A 1 -2.46 -3.21 17.31
CA MET A 1 -1.95 -2.60 16.04
C MET A 1 -3.14 -2.30 15.16
N LYS A 2 -3.26 -1.06 14.69
CA LYS A 2 -4.28 -0.64 13.73
C LYS A 2 -3.86 -1.01 12.30
N TYR A 3 -4.81 -1.46 11.48
CA TYR A 3 -4.60 -1.70 10.04
C TYR A 3 -5.30 -0.59 9.26
N ILE A 4 -4.55 0.14 8.42
CA ILE A 4 -5.06 1.26 7.62
C ILE A 4 -4.93 0.92 6.15
N ILE A 5 -6.06 0.85 5.45
CA ILE A 5 -6.11 0.69 4.00
C ILE A 5 -6.06 2.08 3.39
N MET A 6 -5.01 2.36 2.62
CA MET A 6 -4.75 3.67 2.03
C MET A 6 -5.50 3.81 0.70
N CYS A 7 -6.63 4.51 0.72
CA CYS A 7 -7.52 4.72 -0.43
C CYS A 7 -7.46 6.18 -0.87
N GLY A 8 -6.33 6.59 -1.43
CA GLY A 8 -6.07 7.98 -1.80
C GLY A 8 -6.00 8.22 -3.31
N GLY A 9 -5.99 9.51 -3.69
CA GLY A 9 -5.65 9.94 -5.03
C GLY A 9 -6.80 10.08 -6.02
N GLU A 10 -7.75 9.18 -6.06
CA GLU A 10 -8.74 9.05 -7.14
C GLU A 10 -10.20 9.33 -6.70
N TYR A 11 -10.41 10.04 -5.61
CA TYR A 11 -11.78 10.24 -5.09
C TYR A 11 -12.69 11.07 -6.02
N HIS A 12 -12.13 11.71 -7.03
CA HIS A 12 -12.89 12.42 -8.08
C HIS A 12 -13.42 11.48 -9.18
N GLU A 13 -12.88 10.26 -9.26
CA GLU A 13 -13.28 9.32 -10.28
C GLU A 13 -14.63 8.68 -9.93
N GLU A 14 -15.40 8.35 -10.96
CA GLU A 14 -16.66 7.64 -10.79
C GLU A 14 -16.43 6.27 -10.17
N GLN A 15 -15.38 5.60 -10.60
CA GLN A 15 -14.98 4.27 -10.10
C GLN A 15 -13.48 4.24 -9.76
N PRO A 16 -13.09 4.68 -8.55
CA PRO A 16 -11.70 4.63 -8.12
C PRO A 16 -11.26 3.17 -7.91
N ARG A 17 -9.95 2.94 -7.99
CA ARG A 17 -9.34 1.60 -7.98
C ARG A 17 -9.79 0.74 -6.80
N TRP A 18 -9.82 1.27 -5.60
CA TRP A 18 -10.22 0.55 -4.37
C TRP A 18 -11.70 0.13 -4.32
N LEU A 19 -12.57 0.76 -5.13
CA LEU A 19 -13.97 0.35 -5.31
C LEU A 19 -14.19 -0.52 -6.55
N ARG A 20 -13.16 -0.80 -7.33
CA ARG A 20 -13.23 -1.72 -8.45
C ARG A 20 -13.54 -3.12 -7.94
N ALA A 21 -14.50 -3.78 -8.58
CA ALA A 21 -14.93 -5.11 -8.17
C ALA A 21 -14.11 -6.18 -8.89
N ILE A 22 -13.61 -7.15 -8.12
CA ILE A 22 -13.02 -8.39 -8.60
C ILE A 22 -13.92 -9.53 -8.12
N ARG A 23 -14.45 -10.32 -9.03
CA ARG A 23 -15.41 -11.39 -8.72
C ARG A 23 -16.64 -10.92 -7.92
N GLY A 24 -17.06 -9.67 -8.15
CA GLY A 24 -18.23 -9.07 -7.53
C GLY A 24 -18.01 -8.48 -6.12
N GLU A 25 -16.78 -8.47 -5.60
CA GLU A 25 -16.39 -7.85 -4.33
C GLU A 25 -15.42 -6.70 -4.60
N ALA A 26 -15.64 -5.50 -4.02
CA ALA A 26 -14.72 -4.39 -4.18
C ALA A 26 -13.35 -4.69 -3.53
N ILE A 27 -12.24 -4.21 -4.11
CA ILE A 27 -10.89 -4.49 -3.61
C ILE A 27 -10.75 -4.12 -2.12
N ALA A 28 -11.26 -2.96 -1.71
CA ALA A 28 -11.21 -2.56 -0.31
C ALA A 28 -12.09 -3.45 0.60
N GLU A 29 -13.26 -3.90 0.13
CA GLU A 29 -14.12 -4.85 0.86
C GLU A 29 -13.42 -6.19 1.05
N HIS A 30 -12.83 -6.71 -0.03
CA HIS A 30 -12.03 -7.93 -0.03
C HIS A 30 -10.91 -7.87 1.03
N THR A 31 -10.14 -6.79 1.04
CA THR A 31 -9.05 -6.59 2.01
C THR A 31 -9.58 -6.54 3.45
N ILE A 32 -10.69 -5.83 3.70
CA ILE A 32 -11.33 -5.77 5.03
C ILE A 32 -11.80 -7.16 5.46
N ARG A 33 -12.43 -7.92 4.56
CA ARG A 33 -12.89 -9.28 4.87
C ARG A 33 -11.72 -10.18 5.25
N LEU A 34 -10.64 -10.20 4.45
CA LEU A 34 -9.45 -11.01 4.75
C LEU A 34 -8.80 -10.63 6.09
N LEU A 35 -8.73 -9.35 6.42
CA LEU A 35 -8.22 -8.90 7.72
C LEU A 35 -9.09 -9.44 8.86
N ARG A 36 -10.43 -9.36 8.75
CA ARG A 36 -11.36 -9.88 9.75
C ARG A 36 -11.27 -11.40 9.91
N GLU A 37 -11.12 -12.14 8.82
CA GLU A 37 -10.91 -13.59 8.82
C GLU A 37 -9.60 -13.98 9.54
N ASN A 38 -8.60 -13.09 9.55
CA ASN A 38 -7.36 -13.23 10.32
C ASN A 38 -7.43 -12.63 11.75
N GLY A 39 -8.63 -12.30 12.24
CA GLY A 39 -8.87 -11.84 13.61
C GLY A 39 -8.51 -10.37 13.85
N ILE A 40 -8.37 -9.57 12.81
CA ILE A 40 -8.11 -8.13 12.93
C ILE A 40 -9.45 -7.38 13.00
N GLU A 41 -9.67 -6.66 14.10
CA GLU A 41 -10.86 -5.83 14.33
C GLU A 41 -10.57 -4.33 14.18
N ASP A 42 -9.34 -3.90 14.50
CA ASP A 42 -8.94 -2.48 14.45
C ASP A 42 -8.50 -2.10 13.03
N ILE A 43 -9.49 -1.97 12.14
CA ILE A 43 -9.32 -1.65 10.73
C ILE A 43 -9.89 -0.26 10.46
N ALA A 44 -9.22 0.53 9.62
CA ALA A 44 -9.71 1.79 9.11
C ALA A 44 -9.33 1.96 7.62
N VAL A 45 -10.04 2.84 6.93
CA VAL A 45 -9.63 3.33 5.60
C VAL A 45 -9.18 4.78 5.72
N SER A 46 -8.13 5.19 5.02
CA SER A 46 -7.71 6.59 4.95
C SER A 46 -8.02 7.18 3.58
N SER A 47 -8.87 8.19 3.53
CA SER A 47 -9.30 8.83 2.27
C SER A 47 -10.12 10.10 2.51
N LEU A 48 -10.19 10.97 1.50
CA LEU A 48 -11.21 12.02 1.40
C LEU A 48 -12.56 11.51 0.88
N ASP A 49 -12.61 10.33 0.27
CA ASP A 49 -13.81 9.79 -0.39
C ASP A 49 -14.87 9.34 0.64
N PRO A 50 -16.03 10.02 0.71
CA PRO A 50 -17.09 9.65 1.64
C PRO A 50 -17.78 8.32 1.29
N ARG A 51 -17.65 7.81 0.05
CA ARG A 51 -18.23 6.52 -0.36
C ARG A 51 -17.68 5.36 0.46
N LEU A 52 -16.45 5.49 0.95
CA LEU A 52 -15.80 4.46 1.78
C LEU A 52 -16.43 4.28 3.17
N GLU A 53 -17.32 5.19 3.60
CA GLU A 53 -18.09 5.00 4.84
C GLU A 53 -19.04 3.79 4.76
N ALA A 54 -19.43 3.40 3.54
CA ALA A 54 -20.26 2.21 3.31
C ALA A 54 -19.54 0.87 3.62
N LEU A 55 -18.21 0.88 3.73
CA LEU A 55 -17.42 -0.33 4.02
C LEU A 55 -17.56 -0.84 5.48
N GLY A 56 -18.25 -0.09 6.35
CA GLY A 56 -18.49 -0.51 7.73
C GLY A 56 -17.23 -0.56 8.61
N VAL A 57 -16.21 0.23 8.26
CA VAL A 57 -15.02 0.52 9.07
C VAL A 57 -14.82 2.03 9.18
N PRO A 58 -14.15 2.55 10.23
CA PRO A 58 -13.87 3.97 10.37
C PRO A 58 -13.12 4.54 9.15
N ARG A 59 -13.60 5.67 8.64
CA ARG A 59 -12.87 6.45 7.64
C ARG A 59 -12.04 7.54 8.32
N LEU A 60 -10.75 7.48 8.17
CA LEU A 60 -9.81 8.52 8.57
C LEU A 60 -9.77 9.56 7.44
N VAL A 61 -10.36 10.73 7.70
CA VAL A 61 -10.36 11.82 6.72
C VAL A 61 -8.93 12.33 6.55
N HIS A 62 -8.37 12.09 5.37
CA HIS A 62 -6.97 12.37 5.08
C HIS A 62 -6.80 12.78 3.63
N ASP A 63 -6.18 13.92 3.41
CA ASP A 63 -5.82 14.39 2.07
C ASP A 63 -4.51 13.74 1.65
N ASN A 64 -4.63 12.59 1.03
CA ASN A 64 -3.55 11.79 0.50
C ASN A 64 -3.47 11.86 -1.04
N ARG A 65 -3.82 13.04 -1.60
CA ARG A 65 -3.73 13.26 -3.04
C ARG A 65 -2.28 13.42 -3.46
N TYR A 66 -1.91 12.65 -4.46
CA TYR A 66 -0.70 12.91 -5.23
C TYR A 66 -0.99 14.02 -6.26
N VAL A 67 -0.27 15.12 -6.18
CA VAL A 67 -0.35 16.17 -7.20
C VAL A 67 0.86 16.03 -8.12
N CYS A 68 0.63 15.49 -9.31
CA CYS A 68 1.65 15.46 -10.37
C CYS A 68 2.24 16.85 -10.60
N ASN A 69 3.56 16.93 -10.68
CA ASN A 69 4.36 18.13 -10.93
C ASN A 69 4.60 19.06 -9.73
N ASP A 70 4.11 18.76 -8.54
CA ASP A 70 4.56 19.44 -7.33
C ASP A 70 5.47 18.50 -6.53
N LYS A 71 6.78 18.72 -6.63
CA LYS A 71 7.78 17.92 -5.91
C LYS A 71 7.71 18.08 -4.38
N SER A 72 6.92 19.01 -3.86
CA SER A 72 6.66 19.15 -2.43
C SER A 72 5.62 18.16 -1.94
N THR A 73 4.76 17.65 -2.82
CA THR A 73 3.79 16.59 -2.55
C THR A 73 4.24 15.31 -3.25
N CYS A 74 4.40 14.27 -2.52
CA CYS A 74 4.76 12.95 -3.05
C CYS A 74 3.89 11.88 -2.39
N TRP A 75 3.99 10.67 -2.84
CA TRP A 75 3.26 9.51 -2.27
C TRP A 75 3.40 9.37 -0.75
N MET A 76 4.36 10.06 -0.14
CA MET A 76 4.56 10.07 1.31
C MET A 76 3.39 10.69 2.07
N ASP A 77 2.61 11.56 1.43
CA ASP A 77 1.39 12.11 2.02
C ASP A 77 0.24 11.09 2.09
N ALA A 78 0.37 9.92 1.47
CA ALA A 78 -0.58 8.82 1.61
C ALA A 78 -0.60 8.19 3.01
N PHE A 79 0.50 8.27 3.75
CA PHE A 79 0.60 7.69 5.08
C PHE A 79 -0.10 8.56 6.12
N TYR A 80 -1.25 8.09 6.62
CA TYR A 80 -1.94 8.75 7.73
C TYR A 80 -1.05 8.81 8.98
N PRO A 81 -0.84 9.96 9.60
CA PRO A 81 0.10 10.09 10.72
C PRO A 81 -0.40 9.32 11.96
N MET A 82 0.33 8.28 12.35
CA MET A 82 0.05 7.47 13.52
C MET A 82 1.15 7.63 14.58
N VAL A 83 0.76 7.48 15.85
CA VAL A 83 1.69 7.45 17.00
C VAL A 83 1.76 6.05 17.63
N GLU A 84 0.73 5.24 17.44
CA GLU A 84 0.68 3.84 17.88
C GLU A 84 1.08 2.91 16.72
N PRO A 85 1.52 1.67 17.00
CA PRO A 85 1.84 0.69 15.98
C PRO A 85 0.74 0.51 14.92
N VAL A 86 1.14 0.49 13.66
CA VAL A 86 0.22 0.50 12.52
C VAL A 86 0.73 -0.40 11.39
N CYS A 87 -0.22 -0.99 10.65
CA CYS A 87 0.05 -1.61 9.36
C CYS A 87 -0.67 -0.82 8.27
N TYR A 88 0.09 -0.24 7.36
CA TYR A 88 -0.43 0.42 6.16
C TYR A 88 -0.52 -0.58 5.02
N LEU A 89 -1.71 -0.68 4.41
CA LEU A 89 -1.99 -1.53 3.25
C LEU A 89 -2.37 -0.64 2.07
N TYR A 90 -1.87 -0.94 0.89
CA TYR A 90 -2.24 -0.20 -0.32
C TYR A 90 -3.67 -0.58 -0.74
N GLY A 91 -4.51 0.42 -0.99
CA GLY A 91 -5.95 0.24 -1.19
C GLY A 91 -6.33 -0.27 -2.59
N ASP A 92 -5.43 -0.15 -3.55
CA ASP A 92 -5.56 -0.62 -4.93
C ASP A 92 -4.95 -2.02 -5.15
N VAL A 93 -4.43 -2.64 -4.09
CA VAL A 93 -3.86 -3.99 -4.13
C VAL A 93 -4.95 -5.04 -3.86
N TYR A 94 -5.07 -6.00 -4.76
CA TYR A 94 -5.84 -7.23 -4.53
C TYR A 94 -4.95 -8.25 -3.84
N TYR A 95 -5.17 -8.43 -2.54
CA TYR A 95 -4.39 -9.35 -1.71
C TYR A 95 -4.89 -10.79 -1.84
N SER A 96 -3.98 -11.74 -1.90
CA SER A 96 -4.30 -13.14 -1.64
C SER A 96 -4.56 -13.39 -0.16
N GLU A 97 -5.22 -14.49 0.17
CA GLU A 97 -5.35 -14.95 1.57
C GLU A 97 -3.98 -15.16 2.22
N TYR A 98 -3.04 -15.75 1.48
CA TYR A 98 -1.67 -15.97 1.95
C TYR A 98 -0.93 -14.66 2.24
N ALA A 99 -1.11 -13.65 1.41
CA ALA A 99 -0.47 -12.34 1.61
C ALA A 99 -0.96 -11.68 2.91
N ILE A 100 -2.27 -11.61 3.12
CA ILE A 100 -2.84 -11.02 4.35
C ILE A 100 -2.44 -11.85 5.57
N GLU A 101 -2.53 -13.17 5.52
CA GLU A 101 -2.10 -14.05 6.62
C GLU A 101 -0.63 -13.81 6.98
N THR A 102 0.24 -13.70 5.97
CA THR A 102 1.66 -13.43 6.12
C THR A 102 1.91 -12.07 6.78
N ILE A 103 1.29 -11.00 6.27
CA ILE A 103 1.42 -9.65 6.82
C ILE A 103 0.94 -9.61 8.28
N VAL A 104 -0.21 -10.24 8.57
CA VAL A 104 -0.79 -10.25 9.92
C VAL A 104 0.10 -11.00 10.90
N LYS A 105 0.59 -12.20 10.52
CA LYS A 105 1.39 -13.06 11.40
C LYS A 105 2.86 -12.63 11.54
N TYR A 106 3.37 -11.84 10.60
CA TYR A 106 4.76 -11.38 10.65
C TYR A 106 5.03 -10.59 11.95
N ARG A 107 6.11 -10.91 12.62
CA ARG A 107 6.56 -10.22 13.84
C ARG A 107 7.79 -9.39 13.51
N THR A 108 7.76 -8.14 13.92
CA THR A 108 8.89 -7.21 13.84
C THR A 108 8.86 -6.30 15.06
N ASP A 109 10.01 -5.82 15.48
CA ASP A 109 10.16 -4.82 16.54
C ASP A 109 10.43 -3.43 15.95
N ASP A 110 10.47 -3.34 14.62
CA ASP A 110 10.89 -2.17 13.88
C ASP A 110 9.89 -1.88 12.74
N ILE A 111 10.34 -1.79 11.52
CA ILE A 111 9.53 -1.58 10.33
C ILE A 111 9.82 -2.71 9.34
N MET A 112 8.74 -3.28 8.77
CA MET A 112 8.85 -4.21 7.66
C MET A 112 8.05 -3.74 6.48
N TYR A 113 8.67 -3.77 5.31
CA TYR A 113 8.07 -3.52 4.03
C TYR A 113 7.78 -4.83 3.30
N PHE A 114 6.56 -4.95 2.76
CA PHE A 114 6.10 -6.11 1.99
C PHE A 114 5.86 -5.67 0.56
N ALA A 115 6.42 -6.45 -0.36
CA ALA A 115 6.32 -6.15 -1.79
C ALA A 115 6.49 -7.43 -2.61
N SER A 116 6.17 -7.38 -3.89
CA SER A 116 6.55 -8.45 -4.81
C SER A 116 7.99 -8.27 -5.29
N ALA A 117 8.59 -9.34 -5.80
CA ALA A 117 9.87 -9.31 -6.49
C ALA A 117 9.67 -9.52 -8.00
N TYR A 118 10.60 -9.01 -8.80
CA TYR A 118 10.68 -9.31 -10.22
C TYR A 118 11.72 -10.43 -10.46
N PRO A 119 11.49 -11.36 -11.39
CA PRO A 119 10.26 -11.64 -12.12
C PRO A 119 9.24 -12.40 -11.29
N TYR A 120 7.95 -12.20 -11.57
CA TYR A 120 6.87 -12.97 -10.95
C TYR A 120 6.95 -14.44 -11.34
N ALA A 121 6.69 -15.32 -10.36
CA ALA A 121 6.88 -16.75 -10.56
C ALA A 121 5.83 -17.40 -11.44
N ASP A 122 4.57 -16.98 -11.45
CA ASP A 122 3.47 -17.84 -11.92
C ASP A 122 2.55 -17.22 -12.96
N GLY A 123 3.09 -16.59 -13.99
CA GLY A 123 2.28 -16.27 -15.16
C GLY A 123 1.21 -15.18 -15.00
N TYR A 124 0.92 -14.72 -13.77
CA TYR A 124 0.21 -13.49 -13.53
C TYR A 124 1.23 -12.35 -13.62
N VAL A 125 1.25 -11.66 -14.74
CA VAL A 125 2.42 -10.90 -15.13
C VAL A 125 2.20 -9.42 -14.89
N LYS A 126 2.85 -8.91 -13.85
CA LYS A 126 3.37 -7.55 -13.90
C LYS A 126 4.87 -7.60 -14.17
N HIS A 127 5.36 -6.59 -14.88
CA HIS A 127 6.78 -6.54 -15.34
C HIS A 127 7.69 -5.77 -14.39
N TRP A 128 7.20 -5.43 -13.18
CA TRP A 128 7.90 -4.64 -12.15
C TRP A 128 7.47 -5.08 -10.77
N GLU A 129 8.28 -4.72 -9.78
CA GLU A 129 7.97 -4.93 -8.39
C GLU A 129 6.83 -4.01 -7.92
N GLU A 130 5.94 -4.51 -7.07
CA GLU A 130 4.81 -3.78 -6.54
C GLU A 130 4.84 -3.69 -5.02
N PRO A 131 4.51 -2.50 -4.47
CA PRO A 131 4.39 -2.28 -3.04
C PRO A 131 3.07 -2.84 -2.51
N PHE A 132 3.09 -3.50 -1.37
CA PHE A 132 1.88 -4.05 -0.76
C PHE A 132 1.57 -3.46 0.61
N ALA A 133 2.55 -3.40 1.52
CA ALA A 133 2.29 -2.94 2.88
C ALA A 133 3.55 -2.46 3.61
N PHE A 134 3.34 -1.61 4.60
CA PHE A 134 4.32 -1.34 5.67
C PHE A 134 3.73 -1.75 7.02
N LYS A 135 4.42 -2.63 7.74
CA LYS A 135 4.12 -2.95 9.14
C LYS A 135 5.10 -2.21 10.04
N VAL A 136 4.58 -1.32 10.89
CA VAL A 136 5.35 -0.29 11.60
C VAL A 136 5.13 -0.43 13.09
N GLU A 137 6.14 -0.86 13.83
CA GLU A 137 6.18 -0.82 15.29
C GLU A 137 6.81 0.49 15.78
N ASP A 138 7.93 0.92 15.19
CA ASP A 138 8.51 2.24 15.47
C ASP A 138 7.90 3.33 14.58
N THR A 139 6.77 3.86 15.00
CA THR A 139 6.07 4.94 14.29
C THR A 139 6.82 6.27 14.34
N HIS A 140 7.65 6.50 15.36
CA HIS A 140 8.45 7.71 15.44
C HIS A 140 9.53 7.72 14.36
N PHE A 141 10.25 6.61 14.22
CA PHE A 141 11.26 6.46 13.19
C PHE A 141 10.63 6.47 11.78
N PHE A 142 9.50 5.79 11.59
CA PHE A 142 8.78 5.79 10.32
C PHE A 142 8.39 7.21 9.87
N ARG A 143 7.76 7.99 10.76
CA ARG A 143 7.38 9.39 10.44
C ARG A 143 8.59 10.23 10.09
N ARG A 144 9.70 10.06 10.81
CA ARG A 144 10.95 10.76 10.50
C ARG A 144 11.48 10.36 9.12
N ALA A 145 11.44 9.08 8.77
CA ALA A 145 11.84 8.61 7.45
C ALA A 145 10.94 9.18 6.34
N VAL A 146 9.64 9.25 6.56
CA VAL A 146 8.69 9.92 5.65
C VAL A 146 9.11 11.37 5.39
N GLU A 147 9.37 12.15 6.43
CA GLU A 147 9.78 13.57 6.28
C GLU A 147 11.13 13.70 5.58
N ILE A 148 12.11 12.85 5.88
CA ILE A 148 13.40 12.81 5.16
C ILE A 148 13.19 12.47 3.68
N THR A 149 12.32 11.52 3.38
CA THR A 149 12.01 11.14 2.00
C THR A 149 11.38 12.30 1.23
N LYS A 150 10.43 13.03 1.84
CA LYS A 150 9.85 14.25 1.27
C LYS A 150 10.92 15.32 0.98
N GLU A 151 11.82 15.54 1.94
CA GLU A 151 12.92 16.51 1.77
C GLU A 151 13.86 16.09 0.62
N TYR A 152 14.22 14.83 0.53
CA TYR A 152 15.06 14.30 -0.55
C TYR A 152 14.36 14.38 -1.91
N ASN A 153 13.07 14.09 -1.96
CA ASN A 153 12.26 14.25 -3.16
C ASN A 153 12.23 15.71 -3.63
N ALA A 154 11.97 16.65 -2.73
CA ALA A 154 11.95 18.08 -3.03
C ALA A 154 13.31 18.61 -3.55
N ARG A 155 14.40 18.00 -3.11
CA ARG A 155 15.77 18.31 -3.56
C ARG A 155 16.15 17.61 -4.86
N GLY A 156 15.32 16.76 -5.41
CA GLY A 156 15.60 15.98 -6.62
C GLY A 156 16.71 14.95 -6.45
N MET A 157 16.83 14.36 -5.26
CA MET A 157 17.87 13.36 -4.96
C MET A 157 17.50 11.98 -5.48
N PHE A 158 16.23 11.74 -5.84
CA PHE A 158 15.77 10.51 -6.47
C PHE A 158 15.67 10.67 -7.98
N ASN A 159 15.80 9.56 -8.70
CA ASN A 159 15.69 9.52 -10.17
C ASN A 159 14.24 9.70 -10.65
N ARG A 160 13.26 9.55 -9.75
CA ARG A 160 11.83 9.72 -9.98
C ARG A 160 11.19 10.32 -8.74
N ASP A 161 9.91 10.63 -8.78
CA ASP A 161 9.16 11.01 -7.60
C ASP A 161 9.13 9.86 -6.59
N ALA A 162 9.34 10.19 -5.31
CA ALA A 162 9.47 9.20 -4.27
C ALA A 162 8.14 8.46 -4.03
N ILE A 163 8.23 7.15 -4.04
CA ILE A 163 7.17 6.22 -3.63
C ILE A 163 7.69 5.32 -2.50
N SER A 164 7.01 4.24 -2.21
CA SER A 164 7.38 3.29 -1.14
C SER A 164 8.82 2.75 -1.22
N TRP A 165 9.36 2.57 -2.41
CA TRP A 165 10.73 2.09 -2.62
C TRP A 165 11.77 3.05 -2.09
N GLU A 166 11.61 4.33 -2.38
CA GLU A 166 12.50 5.40 -1.92
C GLU A 166 12.40 5.57 -0.41
N LEU A 167 11.17 5.48 0.16
CA LEU A 167 10.98 5.46 1.62
C LEU A 167 11.71 4.28 2.26
N TRP A 168 11.60 3.08 1.66
CA TRP A 168 12.28 1.90 2.18
C TRP A 168 13.80 2.05 2.16
N GLN A 169 14.37 2.65 1.11
CA GLN A 169 15.80 2.96 1.04
C GLN A 169 16.22 3.90 2.17
N VAL A 170 15.43 4.93 2.45
CA VAL A 170 15.69 5.87 3.57
C VAL A 170 15.61 5.14 4.91
N ILE A 171 14.60 4.29 5.14
CA ILE A 171 14.44 3.49 6.36
C ILE A 171 15.65 2.57 6.57
N LYS A 172 16.12 1.91 5.52
CA LYS A 172 17.24 0.96 5.60
C LYS A 172 18.60 1.61 5.55
N GLY A 173 18.69 2.92 5.22
CA GLY A 173 19.95 3.62 5.03
C GLY A 173 20.76 3.07 3.85
N THR A 174 20.11 2.50 2.86
CA THR A 174 20.74 1.99 1.62
C THR A 174 21.03 3.15 0.66
N PRO A 175 21.94 2.95 -0.32
CA PRO A 175 22.18 3.98 -1.32
C PRO A 175 20.91 4.34 -2.08
N LEU A 176 20.66 5.64 -2.27
CA LEU A 176 19.50 6.12 -3.02
C LEU A 176 19.54 5.63 -4.47
N ASN A 177 18.37 5.42 -5.05
CA ASN A 177 18.18 4.95 -6.43
C ASN A 177 18.72 3.53 -6.72
N VAL A 178 18.95 2.74 -5.66
CA VAL A 178 19.32 1.33 -5.77
C VAL A 178 18.26 0.52 -5.03
N VAL A 179 17.55 -0.35 -5.76
CA VAL A 179 16.58 -1.27 -5.16
C VAL A 179 17.31 -2.51 -4.69
N GLU A 180 17.29 -2.74 -3.37
CA GLU A 180 17.81 -3.96 -2.76
C GLU A 180 16.64 -4.78 -2.22
N GLN A 181 16.64 -6.08 -2.48
CA GLN A 181 15.62 -7.00 -1.97
C GLN A 181 15.83 -7.34 -0.48
N ASN A 182 15.85 -6.32 0.35
CA ASN A 182 15.94 -6.43 1.81
C ASN A 182 14.60 -6.23 2.52
N TYR A 183 13.51 -6.39 1.76
CA TYR A 183 12.11 -6.37 2.19
C TYR A 183 11.53 -7.79 2.19
N PHE A 184 10.34 -7.94 2.76
CA PHE A 184 9.66 -9.24 2.74
C PHE A 184 8.96 -9.43 1.37
N VAL A 185 9.40 -10.44 0.65
CA VAL A 185 8.85 -10.78 -0.67
C VAL A 185 7.58 -11.62 -0.52
N ILE A 186 6.47 -11.12 -1.06
CA ILE A 186 5.25 -11.88 -1.30
C ILE A 186 5.24 -12.24 -2.78
N ASN A 187 5.25 -13.54 -3.07
CA ASN A 187 5.38 -14.04 -4.43
C ASN A 187 4.20 -14.98 -4.76
N ASP A 188 3.04 -14.37 -4.96
CA ASP A 188 1.83 -15.04 -5.39
C ASP A 188 1.03 -14.11 -6.33
N TYR A 189 -0.28 -14.29 -6.46
CA TYR A 189 -1.12 -13.45 -7.33
C TYR A 189 -1.53 -12.10 -6.69
N THR A 190 -1.02 -11.76 -5.51
CA THR A 190 -1.21 -10.43 -4.94
C THR A 190 -0.62 -9.37 -5.86
N CYS A 191 -1.41 -8.38 -6.24
CA CYS A 191 -1.01 -7.37 -7.21
C CYS A 191 -1.82 -6.08 -7.04
N ASP A 192 -1.27 -4.95 -7.44
CA ASP A 192 -2.06 -3.74 -7.60
C ASP A 192 -2.93 -3.82 -8.87
N ILE A 193 -4.02 -3.09 -8.91
CA ILE A 193 -4.99 -3.07 -10.01
C ILE A 193 -5.17 -1.63 -10.49
N ASP A 194 -4.43 -1.28 -11.51
CA ASP A 194 -4.45 0.06 -12.09
C ASP A 194 -5.51 0.23 -13.17
N THR A 195 -5.80 -0.82 -13.93
CA THR A 195 -6.67 -0.79 -15.12
C THR A 195 -7.76 -1.86 -15.09
N ASP A 196 -8.79 -1.67 -15.92
CA ASP A 196 -9.86 -2.67 -16.08
C ASP A 196 -9.35 -3.94 -16.76
N GLU A 197 -8.35 -3.82 -17.65
CA GLU A 197 -7.70 -4.99 -18.26
C GLU A 197 -6.95 -5.84 -17.23
N GLU A 198 -6.32 -5.22 -16.25
CA GLU A 198 -5.66 -5.95 -15.16
C GLU A 198 -6.67 -6.65 -14.25
N ALA A 199 -7.77 -5.97 -13.93
CA ALA A 199 -8.87 -6.56 -13.17
C ALA A 199 -9.44 -7.79 -13.89
N GLN A 200 -9.74 -7.67 -15.19
CA GLN A 200 -10.25 -8.77 -15.98
C GLN A 200 -9.25 -9.93 -16.07
N ARG A 201 -7.96 -9.63 -16.26
CA ARG A 201 -6.90 -10.64 -16.31
C ARG A 201 -6.77 -11.41 -15.01
N LEU A 202 -6.87 -10.69 -13.87
CA LEU A 202 -6.89 -11.32 -12.55
C LEU A 202 -8.12 -12.22 -12.38
N GLU A 203 -9.30 -11.77 -12.78
CA GLU A 203 -10.52 -12.59 -12.71
C GLU A 203 -10.41 -13.86 -13.57
N GLU A 204 -9.78 -13.79 -14.73
CA GLU A 204 -9.53 -14.96 -15.57
C GLU A 204 -8.55 -15.94 -14.92
N PHE A 205 -7.52 -15.42 -14.25
CA PHE A 205 -6.56 -16.24 -13.50
C PHE A 205 -7.20 -16.94 -12.29
N LEU A 206 -8.15 -16.31 -11.63
CA LEU A 206 -8.80 -16.84 -10.43
C LEU A 206 -9.94 -17.85 -10.74
N LYS A 207 -10.27 -18.11 -12.02
CA LYS A 207 -11.29 -19.11 -12.43
C LYS A 207 -10.77 -20.53 -12.30
#